data_bf5a2590df98b81ed081b0f06166585a
#
_entry.id   bf5a2590df98b81ed081b0f06166585a
#
_cell.length_a   1.000
_cell.length_b   1.000
_cell.length_c   1.000
_cell.angle_alpha   90.00
_cell.angle_beta   90.00
_cell.angle_gamma   90.00
#
_symmetry.space_group_name_H-M   'P 1'
#
loop_
_entity.id
_entity.type
_entity.pdbx_description
1 polymer ?
#
loop_
_entity_poly.entity_id
_entity_poly.type
_entity_poly.pdbx_seq_one_letter_code
_entity_poly.pdbx_strand_id
1 'polypeptide(L)'
;KPRLILLDEPFAGVDPISVGEIQRIVTHLKQRGIGVLITDHNVRETLGICDRAYILNEGSVLAQGAPDELLSNTDVRRVYLGDSFTL
;
A
#
# COMPACT_ATOMS: atom_id res chain seq x y z
N LYS A 1 -18.63 -7.59 14.97
CA LYS A 1 -18.77 -6.25 14.40
C LYS A 1 -17.59 -5.94 13.50
N PRO A 2 -17.81 -5.32 12.34
CA PRO A 2 -16.71 -4.87 11.53
C PRO A 2 -15.93 -3.79 12.25
N ARG A 3 -14.60 -3.88 12.14
CA ARG A 3 -13.71 -2.86 12.70
C ARG A 3 -12.80 -2.37 11.60
N LEU A 4 -12.48 -1.10 11.67
CA LEU A 4 -11.60 -0.47 10.70
C LEU A 4 -10.57 0.37 11.44
N ILE A 5 -9.32 0.20 11.05
CA ILE A 5 -8.21 1.00 11.56
C ILE A 5 -7.65 1.82 10.41
N LEU A 6 -7.42 3.11 10.64
CA LEU A 6 -6.81 3.99 9.67
C LEU A 6 -5.36 4.27 10.10
N LEU A 7 -4.42 4.00 9.21
CA LEU A 7 -3.00 4.30 9.42
C LEU A 7 -2.57 5.33 8.38
N ASP A 8 -2.15 6.49 8.85
CA ASP A 8 -1.71 7.57 7.98
C ASP A 8 -0.19 7.62 7.94
N GLU A 9 0.37 7.28 6.78
CA GLU A 9 1.80 7.26 6.51
C GLU A 9 2.61 6.43 7.55
N PRO A 10 2.20 5.18 7.81
CA PRO A 10 2.88 4.38 8.83
C PRO A 10 4.34 4.05 8.50
N PHE A 11 4.74 4.14 7.23
CA PHE A 11 6.11 3.83 6.81
C PHE A 11 6.99 5.06 6.65
N ALA A 12 6.46 6.26 6.88
CA ALA A 12 7.23 7.49 6.68
C ALA A 12 8.39 7.58 7.67
N GLY A 13 9.61 7.70 7.16
CA GLY A 13 10.80 7.85 7.99
C GLY A 13 11.18 6.64 8.82
N VAL A 14 10.63 5.47 8.50
CA VAL A 14 10.84 4.25 9.28
C VAL A 14 11.95 3.42 8.65
N ASP A 15 12.82 2.86 9.49
CA ASP A 15 13.93 2.03 9.01
C ASP A 15 13.43 0.66 8.52
N PRO A 16 14.24 -0.07 7.72
CA PRO A 16 13.78 -1.33 7.12
C PRO A 16 13.34 -2.41 8.13
N ILE A 17 13.96 -2.46 9.29
CA ILE A 17 13.59 -3.46 10.31
C ILE A 17 12.22 -3.14 10.88
N SER A 18 11.98 -1.88 11.18
CA SER A 18 10.69 -1.44 11.72
C SER A 18 9.58 -1.54 10.68
N VAL A 19 9.89 -1.33 9.39
CA VAL A 19 8.93 -1.56 8.32
C VAL A 19 8.41 -2.99 8.38
N GLY A 20 9.28 -3.97 8.52
CA GLY A 20 8.88 -5.37 8.63
C GLY A 20 7.97 -5.63 9.82
N GLU A 21 8.23 -4.96 10.94
CA GLU A 21 7.39 -5.10 12.12
C GLU A 21 6.00 -4.52 11.90
N ILE A 22 5.92 -3.36 11.27
CA ILE A 22 4.63 -2.74 10.93
C ILE A 22 3.84 -3.66 9.99
N GLN A 23 4.50 -4.23 9.00
CA GLN A 23 3.85 -5.16 8.08
C GLN A 23 3.29 -6.37 8.80
N ARG A 24 4.02 -6.91 9.78
CA ARG A 24 3.53 -8.04 10.57
C ARG A 24 2.32 -7.67 11.40
N ILE A 25 2.32 -6.47 11.98
CA ILE A 25 1.16 -5.99 12.76
C ILE A 25 -0.06 -5.88 11.86
N VAL A 26 0.08 -5.28 10.68
CA VAL A 26 -1.03 -5.14 9.74
C VAL A 26 -1.57 -6.50 9.33
N THR A 27 -0.69 -7.43 9.01
CA THR A 27 -1.09 -8.79 8.63
C THR A 27 -1.86 -9.47 9.77
N HIS A 28 -1.38 -9.29 11.00
CA HIS A 28 -2.06 -9.85 12.18
C HIS A 28 -3.47 -9.28 12.34
N LEU A 29 -3.61 -7.97 12.16
CA LEU A 29 -4.93 -7.33 12.25
C LEU A 29 -5.88 -7.87 11.19
N LYS A 30 -5.39 -8.04 9.97
CA LYS A 30 -6.19 -8.60 8.87
C LYS A 30 -6.64 -10.02 9.19
N GLN A 31 -5.76 -10.84 9.76
CA GLN A 31 -6.09 -12.21 10.13
C GLN A 31 -7.18 -12.25 11.20
N ARG A 32 -7.30 -11.21 11.99
CA ARG A 32 -8.34 -11.09 13.00
C ARG A 32 -9.64 -10.48 12.47
N GLY A 33 -9.73 -10.27 11.17
CA GLY A 33 -10.93 -9.72 10.55
C GLY A 33 -11.07 -8.21 10.65
N ILE A 34 -9.98 -7.51 10.99
CA ILE A 34 -10.00 -6.05 11.09
C ILE A 34 -9.60 -5.47 9.74
N GLY A 35 -10.41 -4.55 9.21
CA GLY A 35 -10.06 -3.82 8.01
C GLY A 35 -9.01 -2.76 8.32
N VAL A 36 -8.01 -2.62 7.43
CA VAL A 36 -6.95 -1.63 7.61
C VAL A 36 -6.87 -0.77 6.36
N LEU A 37 -7.01 0.54 6.55
CA LEU A 37 -6.84 1.52 5.47
C LEU A 37 -5.54 2.26 5.70
N ILE A 38 -4.65 2.21 4.71
CA ILE A 38 -3.33 2.83 4.79
C ILE A 38 -3.20 3.90 3.73
N THR A 39 -2.72 5.08 4.14
CA THR A 39 -2.31 6.13 3.20
C THR A 39 -0.80 6.30 3.33
N ASP A 40 -0.07 6.14 2.22
CA ASP A 40 1.40 6.25 2.27
C ASP A 40 1.96 6.49 0.87
N HIS A 41 3.12 7.13 0.80
CA HIS A 41 3.88 7.30 -0.44
C HIS A 41 4.86 6.16 -0.67
N ASN A 42 5.10 5.35 0.33
CA ASN A 42 6.05 4.24 0.25
C ASN A 42 5.38 3.06 -0.48
N VAL A 43 5.39 3.14 -1.79
CA VAL A 43 4.61 2.25 -2.65
C VAL A 43 5.00 0.79 -2.47
N ARG A 44 6.29 0.50 -2.43
CA ARG A 44 6.77 -0.87 -2.29
C ARG A 44 6.26 -1.53 -1.01
N GLU A 45 6.44 -0.85 0.11
CA GLU A 45 6.04 -1.37 1.42
C GLU A 45 4.54 -1.54 1.52
N THR A 46 3.80 -0.56 1.00
CA THR A 46 2.34 -0.57 1.06
C THR A 46 1.75 -1.65 0.16
N LEU A 47 2.21 -1.76 -1.09
CA LEU A 47 1.71 -2.78 -2.01
C LEU A 47 2.04 -4.18 -1.53
N GLY A 48 3.12 -4.32 -0.76
CA GLY A 48 3.52 -5.63 -0.24
C GLY A 48 2.55 -6.23 0.76
N ILE A 49 1.67 -5.43 1.34
CA ILE A 49 0.76 -5.89 2.40
C ILE A 49 -0.71 -5.60 2.14
N CYS A 50 -1.04 -4.86 1.10
CA CYS A 50 -2.45 -4.53 0.84
C CYS A 50 -3.06 -5.55 -0.13
N ASP A 51 -4.38 -5.72 0.01
CA ASP A 51 -5.15 -6.57 -0.90
C ASP A 51 -5.64 -5.78 -2.09
N ARG A 52 -5.84 -4.49 -1.90
CA ARG A 52 -6.32 -3.59 -2.93
C ARG A 52 -5.78 -2.18 -2.65
N ALA A 53 -5.43 -1.47 -3.68
CA ALA A 53 -4.91 -0.12 -3.55
C ALA A 53 -5.55 0.83 -4.56
N TYR A 54 -5.53 2.10 -4.22
CA TYR A 54 -5.97 3.19 -5.08
C TYR A 54 -4.80 4.14 -5.27
N ILE A 55 -4.44 4.41 -6.51
CA ILE A 55 -3.37 5.35 -6.83
C ILE A 55 -4.01 6.69 -7.16
N LEU A 56 -3.67 7.71 -6.39
CA LEU A 56 -4.19 9.06 -6.59
C LEU A 56 -3.17 9.91 -7.32
N ASN A 57 -3.64 10.72 -8.25
CA ASN A 57 -2.82 11.64 -8.99
C ASN A 57 -3.64 12.89 -9.30
N GLU A 58 -3.12 14.05 -8.92
CA GLU A 58 -3.75 15.34 -9.18
C GLU A 58 -5.22 15.38 -8.75
N GLY A 59 -5.48 14.85 -7.56
CA GLY A 59 -6.80 14.91 -6.96
C GLY A 59 -7.81 13.88 -7.47
N SER A 60 -7.38 12.94 -8.31
CA SER A 60 -8.28 11.91 -8.82
C SER A 60 -7.64 10.54 -8.77
N VAL A 61 -8.45 9.51 -8.90
CA VAL A 61 -7.98 8.14 -8.92
C VAL A 61 -7.39 7.83 -10.30
N LEU A 62 -6.08 7.58 -10.35
CA LEU A 62 -5.39 7.18 -11.57
C LEU A 62 -5.67 5.71 -11.90
N ALA A 63 -5.63 4.86 -10.88
CA ALA A 63 -5.85 3.42 -11.03
C ALA A 63 -6.24 2.81 -9.69
N GLN A 64 -6.86 1.64 -9.75
CA GLN A 64 -7.22 0.89 -8.55
C GLN A 64 -7.20 -0.59 -8.88
N GLY A 65 -6.97 -1.42 -7.87
CA GLY A 65 -6.97 -2.87 -8.04
C GLY A 65 -6.02 -3.55 -7.08
N ALA A 66 -5.80 -4.83 -7.32
CA ALA A 66 -4.82 -5.62 -6.58
C ALA A 66 -3.40 -5.14 -6.95
N PRO A 67 -2.40 -5.38 -6.08
CA PRO A 67 -1.02 -4.96 -6.38
C PRO A 67 -0.51 -5.41 -7.75
N ASP A 68 -0.79 -6.64 -8.15
CA ASP A 68 -0.35 -7.17 -9.45
C ASP A 68 -0.92 -6.35 -10.62
N GLU A 69 -2.18 -5.97 -10.52
CA GLU A 69 -2.83 -5.16 -11.54
C GLU A 69 -2.20 -3.79 -11.66
N LEU A 70 -1.88 -3.19 -10.51
CA LEU A 70 -1.26 -1.86 -10.49
C LEU A 70 0.15 -1.89 -11.04
N LEU A 71 0.93 -2.94 -10.71
CA LEU A 71 2.29 -3.08 -11.22
C LEU A 71 2.32 -3.28 -12.73
N SER A 72 1.27 -3.82 -13.31
CA SER A 72 1.15 -4.02 -14.75
C SER A 72 0.58 -2.80 -15.48
N ASN A 73 0.05 -1.84 -14.75
CA ASN A 73 -0.58 -0.67 -15.35
C ASN A 73 0.48 0.31 -15.87
N THR A 74 0.44 0.60 -17.16
CA THR A 74 1.43 1.46 -17.81
C THR A 74 1.45 2.86 -17.22
N ASP A 75 0.29 3.43 -16.95
CA ASP A 75 0.20 4.78 -16.40
C ASP A 75 0.75 4.85 -14.98
N VAL A 76 0.47 3.84 -14.16
CA VAL A 76 1.01 3.77 -12.79
C VAL A 76 2.52 3.69 -12.83
N ARG A 77 3.08 2.82 -13.68
CA ARG A 77 4.53 2.68 -13.80
C ARG A 77 5.18 3.97 -14.25
N ARG A 78 4.57 4.65 -15.22
CA ARG A 78 5.12 5.90 -15.74
C ARG A 78 5.10 7.02 -14.71
N VAL A 79 4.03 7.14 -13.94
CA VAL A 79 3.83 8.28 -13.03
C VAL A 79 4.47 8.05 -11.67
N TYR A 80 4.39 6.83 -11.13
CA TYR A 80 4.77 6.57 -9.75
C TYR A 80 5.93 5.62 -9.57
N LEU A 81 6.03 4.58 -10.40
CA LEU A 81 6.94 3.49 -10.13
C LEU A 81 8.23 3.56 -10.94
N GLY A 82 8.14 4.07 -12.16
CA GLY A 82 9.26 3.98 -13.10
C GLY A 82 9.34 2.58 -13.71
N ASP A 83 10.05 2.49 -14.84
CA ASP A 83 10.05 1.25 -15.63
C ASP A 83 10.78 0.10 -14.95
N SER A 84 11.71 0.39 -14.05
CA SER A 84 12.53 -0.62 -13.40
C SER A 84 12.02 -1.04 -12.02
N PHE A 85 10.83 -0.56 -11.61
CA PHE A 85 10.29 -0.88 -10.31
C PHE A 85 9.92 -2.35 -10.21
N THR A 86 10.32 -3.00 -9.10
CA THR A 86 9.89 -4.36 -8.74
C THR A 86 9.64 -4.42 -7.24
N LEU A 87 8.79 -5.33 -6.84
CA LEU A 87 8.54 -5.58 -5.41
C LEU A 87 9.58 -6.50 -4.81
#